data_aa2945e1ee8f3ae4ad74857220386d09
#
_entry.id   aa2945e1ee8f3ae4ad74857220386d09
#
_cell.length_a   1.000
_cell.length_b   1.000
_cell.length_c   1.000
_cell.angle_alpha   90.00
_cell.angle_beta   90.00
_cell.angle_gamma   90.00
#
_symmetry.space_group_name_H-M   'P 1'
#
loop_
_entity.id
_entity.type
_entity.pdbx_description
1 polymer ?
#
loop_
_entity_poly.entity_id
_entity_poly.type
_entity_poly.pdbx_seq_one_letter_code
_entity_poly.pdbx_strand_id
1 'polypeptide(L)'
;MLGDLLGSVAVVVAAVLIATTGWWRADALASFAIGVMILPRAFSLLRDVIEVLMEATPRNVDLAGVRSHLLEVPGVVAVHDLHAWTITSGMPALSAHIVIDADELDPALECATLDALNRCLTGHFDIDHSTLQIEPLGHRQHEPVFHS
;
A
#
# COMPACT_ATOMS: atom_id res chain seq x y z
N MET A 1 -14.69 -2.65 -17.16
CA MET A 1 -15.87 -3.19 -17.88
C MET A 1 -16.88 -2.14 -18.29
N LEU A 2 -17.42 -1.28 -17.38
CA LEU A 2 -18.43 -0.27 -17.78
C LEU A 2 -17.89 0.73 -18.82
N GLY A 3 -16.64 1.18 -18.69
CA GLY A 3 -16.02 2.10 -19.64
C GLY A 3 -15.84 1.53 -21.05
N ASP A 4 -15.52 0.24 -21.15
CA ASP A 4 -15.35 -0.44 -22.44
C ASP A 4 -16.70 -0.61 -23.15
N LEU A 5 -17.76 -0.91 -22.37
CA LEU A 5 -19.13 -0.96 -22.89
C LEU A 5 -19.59 0.39 -23.40
N LEU A 6 -19.37 1.46 -22.62
CA LEU A 6 -19.73 2.83 -23.03
C LEU A 6 -18.95 3.28 -24.25
N GLY A 7 -17.67 2.93 -24.35
CA GLY A 7 -16.86 3.21 -25.55
C GLY A 7 -17.40 2.50 -26.79
N SER A 8 -17.73 1.22 -26.68
CA SER A 8 -18.31 0.44 -27.78
C SER A 8 -19.66 1.00 -28.22
N VAL A 9 -20.52 1.37 -27.28
CA VAL A 9 -21.81 2.00 -27.56
C VAL A 9 -21.62 3.36 -28.29
N ALA A 10 -20.66 4.17 -27.82
CA ALA A 10 -20.40 5.47 -28.47
C ALA A 10 -19.94 5.31 -29.91
N VAL A 11 -19.09 4.33 -30.22
CA VAL A 11 -18.65 4.04 -31.60
C VAL A 11 -19.81 3.59 -32.48
N VAL A 12 -20.67 2.69 -32.01
CA VAL A 12 -21.83 2.21 -32.74
C VAL A 12 -22.80 3.35 -33.00
N VAL A 13 -23.07 4.20 -32.01
CA VAL A 13 -23.93 5.38 -32.16
C VAL A 13 -23.36 6.36 -33.19
N ALA A 14 -22.05 6.62 -33.11
CA ALA A 14 -21.40 7.51 -34.11
C ALA A 14 -21.51 6.94 -35.54
N ALA A 15 -21.27 5.62 -35.71
CA ALA A 15 -21.40 4.96 -37.00
C ALA A 15 -22.82 5.05 -37.59
N VAL A 16 -23.85 4.82 -36.76
CA VAL A 16 -25.27 4.97 -37.19
C VAL A 16 -25.60 6.42 -37.55
N LEU A 17 -25.13 7.39 -36.76
CA LEU A 17 -25.32 8.81 -37.05
C LEU A 17 -24.69 9.22 -38.42
N ILE A 18 -23.48 8.76 -38.68
CA ILE A 18 -22.80 9.03 -39.95
C ILE A 18 -23.56 8.40 -41.11
N ALA A 19 -23.98 7.14 -40.95
CA ALA A 19 -24.69 6.41 -42.01
C ALA A 19 -26.05 7.04 -42.35
N THR A 20 -26.76 7.58 -41.35
CA THR A 20 -28.13 8.14 -41.57
C THR A 20 -28.14 9.62 -41.89
N THR A 21 -27.21 10.41 -41.34
CA THR A 21 -27.22 11.88 -41.48
C THR A 21 -26.07 12.43 -42.33
N GLY A 22 -25.07 11.61 -42.65
CA GLY A 22 -23.82 12.06 -43.29
C GLY A 22 -22.92 12.96 -42.41
N TRP A 23 -23.22 13.06 -41.10
CA TRP A 23 -22.50 13.95 -40.19
C TRP A 23 -21.16 13.37 -39.73
N TRP A 24 -20.11 13.58 -40.51
CA TRP A 24 -18.77 13.05 -40.30
C TRP A 24 -18.09 13.47 -38.96
N ARG A 25 -18.54 14.60 -38.39
CA ARG A 25 -17.98 15.07 -37.10
C ARG A 25 -18.37 14.20 -35.89
N ALA A 26 -19.37 13.33 -36.05
CA ALA A 26 -19.79 12.41 -35.00
C ALA A 26 -18.66 11.47 -34.57
N ASP A 27 -17.83 11.02 -35.51
CA ASP A 27 -16.67 10.17 -35.21
C ASP A 27 -15.61 10.90 -34.34
N ALA A 28 -15.27 12.13 -34.73
CA ALA A 28 -14.30 12.93 -33.98
C ALA A 28 -14.78 13.25 -32.56
N LEU A 29 -16.09 13.51 -32.39
CA LEU A 29 -16.67 13.76 -31.06
C LEU A 29 -16.72 12.48 -30.22
N ALA A 30 -17.07 11.34 -30.80
CA ALA A 30 -17.06 10.07 -30.11
C ALA A 30 -15.64 9.69 -29.67
N SER A 31 -14.66 9.82 -30.56
CA SER A 31 -13.25 9.57 -30.27
C SER A 31 -12.72 10.49 -29.17
N PHE A 32 -13.06 11.77 -29.20
CA PHE A 32 -12.69 12.72 -28.15
C PHE A 32 -13.31 12.35 -26.80
N ALA A 33 -14.61 12.03 -26.79
CA ALA A 33 -15.32 11.64 -25.57
C ALA A 33 -14.71 10.35 -24.94
N ILE A 34 -14.38 9.37 -25.76
CA ILE A 34 -13.71 8.14 -25.33
C ILE A 34 -12.34 8.47 -24.75
N GLY A 35 -11.54 9.31 -25.40
CA GLY A 35 -10.24 9.76 -24.89
C GLY A 35 -10.36 10.42 -23.53
N VAL A 36 -11.28 11.36 -23.36
CA VAL A 36 -11.53 12.05 -22.08
C VAL A 36 -11.98 11.06 -20.99
N MET A 37 -12.75 10.04 -21.34
CA MET A 37 -13.21 9.01 -20.40
C MET A 37 -12.07 8.07 -19.97
N ILE A 38 -11.12 7.77 -20.84
CA ILE A 38 -10.01 6.85 -20.57
C ILE A 38 -8.91 7.52 -19.72
N LEU A 39 -8.64 8.81 -19.97
CA LEU A 39 -7.53 9.52 -19.32
C LEU A 39 -7.53 9.46 -17.78
N PRO A 40 -8.65 9.71 -17.07
CA PRO A 40 -8.66 9.64 -15.61
C PRO A 40 -8.31 8.23 -15.08
N ARG A 41 -8.79 7.19 -15.77
CA ARG A 41 -8.52 5.81 -15.42
C ARG A 41 -7.05 5.45 -15.64
N ALA A 42 -6.49 5.85 -16.78
CA ALA A 42 -5.07 5.65 -17.08
C ALA A 42 -4.19 6.37 -16.06
N PHE A 43 -4.56 7.58 -15.63
CA PHE A 43 -3.85 8.33 -14.60
C PHE A 43 -3.92 7.67 -13.22
N SER A 44 -5.08 7.12 -12.85
CA SER A 44 -5.23 6.37 -11.60
C SER A 44 -4.34 5.14 -11.59
N LEU A 45 -4.36 4.33 -12.66
CA LEU A 45 -3.52 3.15 -12.77
C LEU A 45 -2.03 3.50 -12.75
N LEU A 46 -1.63 4.56 -13.44
CA LEU A 46 -0.24 5.02 -13.44
C LEU A 46 0.20 5.42 -12.03
N ARG A 47 -0.66 6.12 -11.29
CA ARG A 47 -0.37 6.51 -9.92
C ARG A 47 -0.22 5.29 -9.00
N ASP A 48 -1.12 4.31 -9.10
CA ASP A 48 -1.05 3.08 -8.29
C ASP A 48 0.26 2.32 -8.58
N VAL A 49 0.67 2.24 -9.84
CA VAL A 49 1.96 1.63 -10.23
C VAL A 49 3.14 2.41 -9.66
N ILE A 50 3.12 3.74 -9.72
CA ILE A 50 4.19 4.58 -9.17
C ILE A 50 4.27 4.42 -7.64
N GLU A 51 3.14 4.38 -6.93
CA GLU A 51 3.11 4.17 -5.48
C GLU A 51 3.75 2.83 -5.09
N VAL A 52 3.47 1.76 -5.85
CA VAL A 52 4.11 0.44 -5.62
C VAL A 52 5.61 0.49 -5.92
N LEU A 53 6.02 1.06 -7.07
CA LEU A 53 7.43 1.13 -7.47
C LEU A 53 8.29 2.03 -6.56
N MET A 54 7.67 3.04 -5.96
CA MET A 54 8.33 3.95 -5.01
C MET A 54 8.28 3.45 -3.57
N GLU A 55 7.73 2.25 -3.32
CA GLU A 55 7.53 1.69 -1.98
C GLU A 55 6.84 2.69 -1.03
N ALA A 56 5.88 3.45 -1.58
CA ALA A 56 5.17 4.45 -0.81
C ALA A 56 4.31 3.79 0.28
N THR A 57 4.25 4.45 1.43
CA THR A 57 3.37 3.99 2.53
C THR A 57 1.92 3.90 2.06
N PRO A 58 1.26 2.73 2.25
CA PRO A 58 -0.13 2.56 1.85
C PRO A 58 -1.02 3.58 2.56
N ARG A 59 -1.95 4.20 1.83
CA ARG A 59 -2.83 5.27 2.37
C ARG A 59 -3.76 4.82 3.48
N ASN A 60 -4.04 3.52 3.55
CA ASN A 60 -4.89 2.90 4.55
C ASN A 60 -4.14 2.42 5.79
N VAL A 61 -2.80 2.59 5.84
CA VAL A 61 -1.97 2.21 6.98
C VAL A 61 -1.54 3.45 7.75
N ASP A 62 -2.02 3.57 8.98
CA ASP A 62 -1.60 4.58 9.93
C ASP A 62 -0.37 4.11 10.69
N LEU A 63 0.83 4.53 10.25
CA LEU A 63 2.10 4.16 10.91
C LEU A 63 2.17 4.61 12.36
N ALA A 64 1.55 5.74 12.72
CA ALA A 64 1.54 6.21 14.10
C ALA A 64 0.68 5.30 14.98
N GLY A 65 -0.47 4.89 14.48
CA GLY A 65 -1.34 3.91 15.12
C GLY A 65 -0.66 2.54 15.25
N VAL A 66 -0.02 2.04 14.19
CA VAL A 66 0.78 0.81 14.22
C VAL A 66 1.85 0.89 15.32
N ARG A 67 2.65 1.96 15.32
CA ARG A 67 3.70 2.15 16.32
C ARG A 67 3.17 2.14 17.75
N SER A 68 2.05 2.82 18.03
CA SER A 68 1.47 2.85 19.36
C SER A 68 1.01 1.48 19.83
N HIS A 69 0.40 0.69 18.97
CA HIS A 69 -0.05 -0.67 19.30
C HIS A 69 1.12 -1.64 19.49
N LEU A 70 2.18 -1.53 18.70
CA LEU A 70 3.38 -2.34 18.89
C LEU A 70 4.05 -2.04 20.24
N LEU A 71 4.03 -0.78 20.71
CA LEU A 71 4.54 -0.38 22.03
C LEU A 71 3.68 -0.89 23.20
N GLU A 72 2.42 -1.27 22.96
CA GLU A 72 1.56 -1.87 23.98
C GLU A 72 1.85 -3.36 24.23
N VAL A 73 2.64 -4.00 23.35
CA VAL A 73 3.03 -5.40 23.54
C VAL A 73 3.98 -5.53 24.73
N PRO A 74 3.70 -6.42 25.70
CA PRO A 74 4.52 -6.57 26.88
C PRO A 74 5.98 -6.90 26.54
N GLY A 75 6.90 -6.15 27.17
CA GLY A 75 8.35 -6.31 26.95
C GLY A 75 8.91 -5.41 25.82
N VAL A 76 8.07 -4.78 25.01
CA VAL A 76 8.52 -3.81 24.00
C VAL A 76 8.78 -2.45 24.64
N VAL A 77 9.99 -1.94 24.47
CA VAL A 77 10.44 -0.66 25.02
C VAL A 77 10.46 0.46 23.98
N ALA A 78 10.85 0.10 22.76
CA ALA A 78 10.89 1.05 21.65
C ALA A 78 10.63 0.36 20.31
N VAL A 79 10.14 1.15 19.36
CA VAL A 79 9.97 0.75 17.97
C VAL A 79 10.62 1.83 17.10
N HIS A 80 11.53 1.45 16.19
CA HIS A 80 12.17 2.36 15.25
C HIS A 80 12.29 1.73 13.87
N ASP A 81 12.75 2.47 12.89
CA ASP A 81 12.82 2.06 11.48
C ASP A 81 11.54 1.35 11.00
N LEU A 82 10.40 1.95 11.39
CA LEU A 82 9.08 1.46 11.00
C LEU A 82 8.75 1.93 9.59
N HIS A 83 8.74 0.99 8.65
CA HIS A 83 8.38 1.22 7.26
C HIS A 83 7.22 0.33 6.86
N ALA A 84 6.35 0.85 6.01
CA ALA A 84 5.32 0.05 5.36
C ALA A 84 5.21 0.44 3.88
N TRP A 85 5.02 -0.56 3.04
CA TRP A 85 4.88 -0.39 1.60
C TRP A 85 3.85 -1.37 1.06
N THR A 86 3.53 -1.25 -0.23
CA THR A 86 2.59 -2.16 -0.91
C THR A 86 3.37 -3.08 -1.83
N ILE A 87 3.25 -4.41 -1.64
CA ILE A 87 3.84 -5.41 -2.55
C ILE A 87 3.03 -5.48 -3.83
N THR A 88 1.70 -5.55 -3.69
CA THR A 88 0.72 -5.51 -4.78
C THR A 88 -0.58 -4.92 -4.24
N SER A 89 -1.52 -4.58 -5.13
CA SER A 89 -2.78 -3.95 -4.75
C SER A 89 -3.48 -4.68 -3.59
N GLY A 90 -3.62 -4.00 -2.45
CA GLY A 90 -4.27 -4.54 -1.27
C GLY A 90 -3.42 -5.47 -0.40
N MET A 91 -2.10 -5.57 -0.65
CA MET A 91 -1.19 -6.39 0.16
C MET A 91 -0.10 -5.51 0.79
N PRO A 92 -0.34 -4.92 1.97
CA PRO A 92 0.66 -4.15 2.69
C PRO A 92 1.73 -5.08 3.29
N ALA A 93 2.96 -4.61 3.27
CA ALA A 93 4.09 -5.20 3.99
C ALA A 93 4.66 -4.18 4.96
N LEU A 94 5.29 -4.67 6.03
CA LEU A 94 5.86 -3.84 7.08
C LEU A 94 7.23 -4.37 7.50
N SER A 95 8.15 -3.46 7.79
CA SER A 95 9.38 -3.76 8.53
C SER A 95 9.51 -2.84 9.74
N ALA A 96 10.04 -3.35 10.83
CA ALA A 96 10.32 -2.56 12.02
C ALA A 96 11.42 -3.19 12.86
N HIS A 97 12.14 -2.34 13.60
CA HIS A 97 13.04 -2.73 14.66
C HIS A 97 12.32 -2.58 16.00
N ILE A 98 12.33 -3.64 16.78
CA ILE A 98 11.61 -3.78 18.06
C ILE A 98 12.63 -3.96 19.18
N VAL A 99 12.76 -2.95 20.00
CA VAL A 99 13.64 -3.02 21.18
C VAL A 99 12.88 -3.63 22.34
N ILE A 100 13.41 -4.69 22.94
CA ILE A 100 12.82 -5.34 24.11
C ILE A 100 13.66 -5.09 25.36
N ASP A 101 12.98 -5.10 26.53
CA ASP A 101 13.62 -4.96 27.84
C ASP A 101 14.29 -6.28 28.25
N ALA A 102 15.39 -6.60 27.58
CA ALA A 102 16.23 -7.74 27.91
C ALA A 102 17.67 -7.42 27.55
N ASP A 103 18.59 -7.75 28.45
CA ASP A 103 20.03 -7.60 28.22
C ASP A 103 20.57 -8.71 27.31
N GLU A 104 19.95 -9.89 27.33
CA GLU A 104 20.22 -11.01 26.43
C GLU A 104 18.91 -11.56 25.83
N LEU A 105 18.96 -11.89 24.56
CA LEU A 105 17.82 -12.48 23.86
C LEU A 105 17.65 -13.96 24.25
N ASP A 106 16.58 -14.26 24.97
CA ASP A 106 16.12 -15.64 25.18
C ASP A 106 15.27 -16.05 23.97
N PRO A 107 15.60 -17.14 23.25
CA PRO A 107 14.83 -17.59 22.09
C PRO A 107 13.33 -17.84 22.37
N ALA A 108 12.98 -18.27 23.57
CA ALA A 108 11.57 -18.48 23.93
C ALA A 108 10.82 -17.16 24.09
N LEU A 109 11.45 -16.16 24.69
CA LEU A 109 10.91 -14.81 24.83
C LEU A 109 10.78 -14.14 23.46
N GLU A 110 11.79 -14.27 22.61
CA GLU A 110 11.79 -13.75 21.25
C GLU A 110 10.62 -14.31 20.43
N CYS A 111 10.43 -15.62 20.42
CA CYS A 111 9.29 -16.26 19.73
C CYS A 111 7.94 -15.77 20.25
N ALA A 112 7.77 -15.70 21.58
CA ALA A 112 6.52 -15.26 22.19
C ALA A 112 6.19 -13.78 21.85
N THR A 113 7.23 -12.94 21.83
CA THR A 113 7.09 -11.51 21.46
C THR A 113 6.75 -11.37 19.98
N LEU A 114 7.44 -12.08 19.07
CA LEU A 114 7.12 -12.10 17.65
C LEU A 114 5.69 -12.55 17.37
N ASP A 115 5.22 -13.59 18.06
CA ASP A 115 3.84 -14.07 17.93
C ASP A 115 2.82 -13.01 18.38
N ALA A 116 3.11 -12.27 19.45
CA ALA A 116 2.25 -11.22 19.95
C ALA A 116 2.21 -10.03 18.98
N LEU A 117 3.36 -9.60 18.47
CA LEU A 117 3.49 -8.53 17.48
C LEU A 117 2.76 -8.87 16.17
N ASN A 118 2.96 -10.09 15.64
CA ASN A 118 2.28 -10.53 14.43
C ASN A 118 0.76 -10.58 14.61
N ARG A 119 0.26 -11.06 15.76
CA ARG A 119 -1.19 -11.03 16.06
C ARG A 119 -1.73 -9.60 16.13
N CYS A 120 -0.95 -8.66 16.66
CA CYS A 120 -1.32 -7.26 16.69
C CYS A 120 -1.45 -6.68 15.27
N LEU A 121 -0.47 -6.93 14.40
CA LEU A 121 -0.45 -6.43 13.02
C LEU A 121 -1.58 -7.02 12.18
N THR A 122 -1.79 -8.32 12.22
CA THR A 122 -2.87 -8.97 11.46
C THR A 122 -4.26 -8.63 12.01
N GLY A 123 -4.42 -8.58 13.34
CA GLY A 123 -5.72 -8.38 13.96
C GLY A 123 -6.26 -6.95 13.90
N HIS A 124 -5.39 -5.94 13.91
CA HIS A 124 -5.80 -4.53 13.97
C HIS A 124 -5.54 -3.74 12.68
N PHE A 125 -4.57 -4.17 11.86
CA PHE A 125 -4.11 -3.39 10.70
C PHE A 125 -4.19 -4.13 9.37
N ASP A 126 -4.61 -5.41 9.37
CA ASP A 126 -4.68 -6.26 8.16
C ASP A 126 -3.32 -6.37 7.44
N ILE A 127 -2.22 -6.44 8.24
CA ILE A 127 -0.85 -6.58 7.75
C ILE A 127 -0.39 -8.01 8.01
N ASP A 128 -0.45 -8.85 6.98
CA ASP A 128 -0.04 -10.26 7.05
C ASP A 128 1.45 -10.48 6.74
N HIS A 129 2.08 -9.51 6.08
CA HIS A 129 3.49 -9.58 5.71
C HIS A 129 4.31 -8.61 6.54
N SER A 130 5.00 -9.13 7.56
CA SER A 130 5.87 -8.33 8.41
C SER A 130 7.25 -8.95 8.57
N THR A 131 8.27 -8.11 8.63
CA THR A 131 9.63 -8.46 9.01
C THR A 131 9.99 -7.64 10.24
N LEU A 132 10.13 -8.30 11.39
CA LEU A 132 10.42 -7.66 12.65
C LEU A 132 11.78 -8.12 13.14
N GLN A 133 12.67 -7.15 13.35
CA GLN A 133 13.98 -7.39 13.97
C GLN A 133 13.86 -7.09 15.45
N ILE A 134 14.11 -8.10 16.30
CA ILE A 134 14.12 -7.93 17.75
C ILE A 134 15.53 -7.58 18.20
N GLU A 135 15.64 -6.56 19.04
CA GLU A 135 16.90 -6.01 19.51
C GLU A 135 16.93 -5.89 21.04
N PRO A 136 18.09 -6.19 21.66
CA PRO A 136 18.29 -5.91 23.07
C PRO A 136 18.47 -4.41 23.32
N LEU A 137 18.27 -3.97 24.56
CA LEU A 137 18.19 -2.56 24.97
C LEU A 137 19.42 -1.71 24.57
N GLY A 138 20.59 -2.30 24.40
CA GLY A 138 21.82 -1.58 24.04
C GLY A 138 22.14 -1.50 22.56
N HIS A 139 21.42 -2.24 21.71
CA HIS A 139 21.79 -2.41 20.29
C HIS A 139 21.74 -1.12 19.47
N ARG A 140 20.76 -0.27 19.72
CA ARG A 140 20.56 1.02 19.02
C ARG A 140 21.80 1.95 19.04
N GLN A 141 22.70 1.80 20.02
CA GLN A 141 23.92 2.60 20.09
C GLN A 141 24.95 2.25 19.01
N HIS A 142 24.80 1.08 18.38
CA HIS A 142 25.69 0.58 17.33
C HIS A 142 25.16 0.82 15.92
N GLU A 143 23.94 1.33 15.80
CA GLU A 143 23.32 1.62 14.49
C GLU A 143 23.74 2.99 13.96
N PRO A 144 23.99 3.12 12.64
CA PRO A 144 24.21 4.41 12.03
C PRO A 144 22.92 5.24 12.09
N VAL A 145 23.01 6.50 12.53
CA VAL A 145 21.88 7.42 12.70
C VAL A 145 21.37 7.89 11.33
N PHE A 146 20.80 7.01 10.53
CA PHE A 146 20.31 7.39 9.21
C PHE A 146 18.80 7.64 9.13
N HIS A 147 18.02 7.21 10.14
CA HIS A 147 16.56 7.41 10.15
C HIS A 147 16.07 7.69 11.57
N SER A 148 15.70 8.92 11.82
CA SER A 148 15.01 9.38 13.02
C SER A 148 13.52 9.60 12.72
#